data_c194be2942d9d1f95aacd696a9cf1c5e
#
_entry.id   c194be2942d9d1f95aacd696a9cf1c5e
#
_cell.length_a   1.000
_cell.length_b   1.000
_cell.length_c   1.000
_cell.angle_alpha   90.00
_cell.angle_beta   90.00
_cell.angle_gamma   90.00
#
_symmetry.space_group_name_H-M   'P 1'
#
loop_
_entity.id
_entity.type
_entity.pdbx_description
1 polymer ?
#
loop_
_entity_poly.entity_id
_entity_poly.type
_entity_poly.pdbx_seq_one_letter_code
_entity_poly.pdbx_strand_id
1 'polypeptide(L)'
;MQELDPKDLPYEIPYLNPRNQVYIELHFSLFAEGEGAYGHLNQEFAGAFDRCICEQIEGVDIKTLSPTDHMFYLICHSFKHFLHSGFGIRQVCDMVMMAKHYTTRIDWREIQDKLAQLRMDTFFSALAKIGREYLGCSWEKTGYVDYTQESVDCMPLLVDLLEGGVYGGSTMARRHSANMTLEAARRGKKATASSVWSSLFPGVSYMKGHYVWLCKYPWLLPAAWVMRLFGYAADRKHTEDQSSLEIGNKRVELLRKYHVID
;
A
#
# COMPACT_ATOMS: atom_id res chain seq x y z
N MET A 1 -19.24 1.90 30.22
CA MET A 1 -18.39 1.98 29.02
C MET A 1 -17.07 1.36 29.44
N GLN A 2 -16.73 0.16 28.92
CA GLN A 2 -15.40 -0.40 29.14
C GLN A 2 -14.42 0.48 28.33
N GLU A 3 -13.42 1.04 28.98
CA GLU A 3 -12.26 1.62 28.30
C GLU A 3 -11.55 0.49 27.56
N LEU A 4 -11.59 0.53 26.23
CA LEU A 4 -10.81 -0.37 25.41
C LEU A 4 -9.35 0.04 25.55
N ASP A 5 -8.46 -0.93 25.81
CA ASP A 5 -7.02 -0.67 25.78
C ASP A 5 -6.68 -0.17 24.37
N PRO A 6 -5.95 0.96 24.22
CA PRO A 6 -5.53 1.47 22.92
C PRO A 6 -4.81 0.42 22.05
N LYS A 7 -4.19 -0.59 22.65
CA LYS A 7 -3.52 -1.71 21.96
C LYS A 7 -4.47 -2.72 21.36
N ASP A 8 -5.73 -2.75 21.79
CA ASP A 8 -6.75 -3.66 21.28
C ASP A 8 -7.64 -3.02 20.21
N LEU A 9 -7.46 -1.72 19.93
CA LEU A 9 -8.16 -1.04 18.85
C LEU A 9 -7.63 -1.49 17.50
N PRO A 10 -8.53 -1.80 16.52
CA PRO A 10 -8.11 -1.99 15.14
C PRO A 10 -7.49 -0.69 14.62
N TYR A 11 -6.49 -0.76 13.73
CA TYR A 11 -5.85 0.45 13.20
C TYR A 11 -6.83 1.33 12.39
N GLU A 12 -7.92 0.75 11.88
CA GLU A 12 -8.98 1.44 11.15
C GLU A 12 -10.36 0.87 11.46
N ILE A 13 -11.39 1.70 11.46
CA ILE A 13 -12.80 1.30 11.58
C ILE A 13 -13.58 1.89 10.40
N PRO A 14 -14.18 1.04 9.54
CA PRO A 14 -15.00 1.51 8.44
C PRO A 14 -16.41 1.91 8.91
N TYR A 15 -16.89 3.03 8.41
CA TYR A 15 -18.26 3.51 8.60
C TYR A 15 -18.94 3.69 7.25
N LEU A 16 -20.12 3.13 7.09
CA LEU A 16 -20.98 3.34 5.93
C LEU A 16 -22.24 4.10 6.37
N ASN A 17 -22.50 5.24 5.75
CA ASN A 17 -23.80 5.91 5.91
C ASN A 17 -24.82 5.27 4.94
N PRO A 18 -25.83 4.54 5.45
CA PRO A 18 -26.76 3.81 4.60
C PRO A 18 -27.69 4.73 3.78
N ARG A 19 -27.84 6.02 4.19
CA ARG A 19 -28.75 6.97 3.52
C ARG A 19 -28.15 7.54 2.23
N ASN A 20 -26.86 7.86 2.24
CA ASN A 20 -26.16 8.51 1.12
C ASN A 20 -24.99 7.70 0.58
N GLN A 21 -24.79 6.46 1.09
CA GLN A 21 -23.71 5.54 0.70
C GLN A 21 -22.29 6.12 0.87
N VAL A 22 -22.13 7.16 1.71
CA VAL A 22 -20.81 7.70 2.05
C VAL A 22 -20.09 6.70 2.92
N TYR A 23 -18.90 6.31 2.49
CA TYR A 23 -17.99 5.41 3.18
C TYR A 23 -16.83 6.21 3.76
N ILE A 24 -16.58 6.04 5.06
CA ILE A 24 -15.50 6.73 5.79
C ILE A 24 -14.72 5.68 6.57
N GLU A 25 -13.40 5.73 6.48
CA GLU A 25 -12.48 4.94 7.30
C GLU A 25 -11.88 5.83 8.38
N LEU A 26 -12.16 5.52 9.64
CA LEU A 26 -11.53 6.19 10.78
C LEU A 26 -10.26 5.45 11.14
N HIS A 27 -9.12 6.08 10.93
CA HIS A 27 -7.81 5.55 11.26
C HIS A 27 -7.36 6.00 12.65
N PHE A 28 -6.91 5.07 13.49
CA PHE A 28 -6.24 5.33 14.77
C PHE A 28 -4.72 5.43 14.60
N SER A 29 -4.20 4.77 13.57
CA SER A 29 -2.84 4.94 13.07
C SER A 29 -2.88 4.92 11.54
N LEU A 30 -1.93 5.57 10.88
CA LEU A 30 -1.91 5.64 9.41
C LEU A 30 -1.63 4.29 8.76
N PHE A 31 -0.87 3.44 9.47
CA PHE A 31 -0.48 2.09 9.03
C PHE A 31 -0.66 1.11 10.18
N ALA A 32 -1.01 -0.15 9.88
CA ALA A 32 -1.14 -1.20 10.88
C ALA A 32 0.21 -1.45 11.58
N GLU A 33 0.31 -1.15 12.88
CA GLU A 33 1.57 -1.21 13.64
C GLU A 33 2.18 -2.61 13.68
N GLY A 34 1.34 -3.66 13.69
CA GLY A 34 1.77 -5.06 13.68
C GLY A 34 2.34 -5.53 12.33
N GLU A 35 2.24 -4.74 11.27
CA GLU A 35 2.75 -5.07 9.95
C GLU A 35 4.24 -4.72 9.81
N GLY A 36 5.11 -5.73 9.98
CA GLY A 36 6.56 -5.55 9.92
C GLY A 36 7.12 -5.04 8.59
N ALA A 37 6.32 -5.09 7.50
CA ALA A 37 6.75 -4.59 6.20
C ALA A 37 6.62 -3.06 6.06
N TYR A 38 5.63 -2.43 6.72
CA TYR A 38 5.36 -0.99 6.58
C TYR A 38 4.83 -0.29 7.85
N GLY A 39 4.57 -1.03 8.93
CA GLY A 39 4.09 -0.44 10.20
C GLY A 39 5.04 0.60 10.80
N HIS A 40 6.35 0.43 10.56
CA HIS A 40 7.38 1.39 10.96
C HIS A 40 7.21 2.78 10.33
N LEU A 41 6.49 2.90 9.20
CA LEU A 41 6.21 4.18 8.54
C LEU A 41 5.43 5.15 9.43
N ASN A 42 4.69 4.67 10.45
CA ASN A 42 4.01 5.54 11.40
C ASN A 42 4.97 6.52 12.09
N GLN A 43 6.22 6.12 12.32
CA GLN A 43 7.23 6.94 12.98
C GLN A 43 7.59 8.19 12.16
N GLU A 44 7.51 8.10 10.83
CA GLU A 44 7.79 9.21 9.92
C GLU A 44 6.76 10.33 9.99
N PHE A 45 5.59 10.03 10.56
CA PHE A 45 4.48 10.97 10.75
C PHE A 45 4.39 11.49 12.19
N ALA A 46 5.41 11.28 13.01
CA ALA A 46 5.46 11.86 14.35
C ALA A 46 5.34 13.38 14.26
N GLY A 47 4.39 13.97 14.99
CA GLY A 47 4.09 15.40 14.96
C GLY A 47 3.40 15.91 13.70
N ALA A 48 2.98 15.05 12.76
CA ALA A 48 2.26 15.47 11.55
C ALA A 48 0.92 16.17 11.89
N PHE A 49 0.26 15.75 12.96
CA PHE A 49 -0.98 16.41 13.43
C PHE A 49 -0.75 17.80 14.01
N ASP A 50 0.45 18.09 14.48
CA ASP A 50 0.81 19.44 14.99
C ASP A 50 1.08 20.40 13.82
N ARG A 51 1.45 19.86 12.65
CA ARG A 51 1.70 20.61 11.41
C ARG A 51 0.48 20.68 10.48
N CYS A 52 -0.69 20.17 10.92
CA CYS A 52 -1.91 20.24 10.13
C CYS A 52 -2.26 21.66 9.75
N ILE A 53 -2.79 21.81 8.54
CA ILE A 53 -3.36 23.07 8.04
C ILE A 53 -4.90 23.00 8.05
N CYS A 54 -5.54 24.15 7.99
CA CYS A 54 -6.99 24.26 7.82
C CYS A 54 -7.27 24.69 6.37
N GLU A 55 -8.01 23.87 5.64
CA GLU A 55 -8.48 24.17 4.28
C GLU A 55 -10.00 24.34 4.31
N GLN A 56 -10.50 25.32 3.54
CA GLN A 56 -11.92 25.57 3.44
C GLN A 56 -12.48 24.87 2.20
N ILE A 57 -13.39 23.93 2.41
CA ILE A 57 -14.03 23.17 1.32
C ILE A 57 -15.55 23.40 1.43
N GLU A 58 -16.13 24.00 0.39
CA GLU A 58 -17.55 24.31 0.33
C GLU A 58 -18.08 25.06 1.58
N GLY A 59 -17.26 25.97 2.13
CA GLY A 59 -17.61 26.76 3.32
C GLY A 59 -17.43 26.03 4.66
N VAL A 60 -16.87 24.81 4.64
CA VAL A 60 -16.54 24.04 5.84
C VAL A 60 -15.03 24.04 6.06
N ASP A 61 -14.59 24.40 7.25
CA ASP A 61 -13.18 24.32 7.63
C ASP A 61 -12.81 22.87 7.94
N ILE A 62 -11.85 22.33 7.18
CA ILE A 62 -11.36 20.96 7.33
C ILE A 62 -9.89 21.00 7.72
N LYS A 63 -9.58 20.38 8.85
CA LYS A 63 -8.19 20.17 9.28
C LYS A 63 -7.59 19.00 8.50
N THR A 64 -6.49 19.24 7.79
CA THR A 64 -5.79 18.23 6.98
C THR A 64 -4.28 18.29 7.21
N LEU A 65 -3.57 17.25 6.80
CA LEU A 65 -2.10 17.23 6.85
C LEU A 65 -1.51 18.40 6.06
N SER A 66 -0.31 18.84 6.45
CA SER A 66 0.46 19.80 5.66
C SER A 66 0.68 19.24 4.23
N PRO A 67 0.87 20.09 3.21
CA PRO A 67 1.13 19.61 1.85
C PRO A 67 2.29 18.63 1.74
N THR A 68 3.35 18.83 2.53
CA THR A 68 4.52 17.92 2.58
C THR A 68 4.15 16.58 3.21
N ASP A 69 3.55 16.59 4.40
CA ASP A 69 3.12 15.35 5.08
C ASP A 69 2.07 14.60 4.26
N HIS A 70 1.16 15.31 3.59
CA HIS A 70 0.11 14.70 2.78
C HIS A 70 0.69 14.03 1.52
N MET A 71 1.60 14.70 0.80
CA MET A 71 2.29 14.10 -0.34
C MET A 71 3.09 12.87 0.08
N PHE A 72 3.82 12.96 1.17
CA PHE A 72 4.58 11.83 1.70
C PHE A 72 3.65 10.67 2.12
N TYR A 73 2.48 11.00 2.71
CA TYR A 73 1.45 10.00 3.01
C TYR A 73 0.93 9.29 1.76
N LEU A 74 0.63 10.02 0.68
CA LEU A 74 0.17 9.41 -0.59
C LEU A 74 1.21 8.42 -1.15
N ILE A 75 2.50 8.76 -1.05
CA ILE A 75 3.59 7.87 -1.49
C ILE A 75 3.64 6.62 -0.60
N CYS A 76 3.67 6.77 0.72
CA CYS A 76 3.69 5.66 1.67
C CYS A 76 2.43 4.78 1.56
N HIS A 77 1.27 5.37 1.35
CA HIS A 77 0.00 4.65 1.16
C HIS A 77 0.02 3.81 -0.13
N SER A 78 0.51 4.38 -1.23
CA SER A 78 0.70 3.64 -2.48
C SER A 78 1.70 2.51 -2.32
N PHE A 79 2.77 2.73 -1.56
CA PHE A 79 3.75 1.70 -1.22
C PHE A 79 3.13 0.56 -0.40
N LYS A 80 2.34 0.87 0.63
CA LYS A 80 1.55 -0.12 1.38
C LYS A 80 0.73 -1.01 0.42
N HIS A 81 -0.02 -0.38 -0.48
CA HIS A 81 -0.82 -1.13 -1.45
C HIS A 81 0.03 -1.92 -2.44
N PHE A 82 1.17 -1.39 -2.86
CA PHE A 82 2.13 -2.11 -3.70
C PHE A 82 2.64 -3.38 -3.01
N LEU A 83 2.89 -3.36 -1.71
CA LEU A 83 3.27 -4.55 -0.94
C LEU A 83 2.12 -5.56 -0.78
N HIS A 84 0.87 -5.12 -0.82
CA HIS A 84 -0.30 -6.01 -0.73
C HIS A 84 -0.71 -6.56 -2.09
N SER A 85 -1.80 -6.08 -2.63
CA SER A 85 -2.41 -6.57 -3.87
C SER A 85 -2.13 -5.69 -5.09
N GLY A 86 -1.34 -4.64 -4.91
CA GLY A 86 -1.13 -3.58 -5.90
C GLY A 86 -2.12 -2.43 -5.71
N PHE A 87 -1.96 -1.40 -6.53
CA PHE A 87 -2.82 -0.23 -6.56
C PHE A 87 -3.08 0.20 -8.00
N GLY A 88 -4.04 1.08 -8.21
CA GLY A 88 -4.41 1.53 -9.54
C GLY A 88 -3.74 2.86 -9.93
N ILE A 89 -3.82 3.19 -11.21
CA ILE A 89 -3.26 4.43 -11.78
C ILE A 89 -3.81 5.69 -11.11
N ARG A 90 -5.01 5.62 -10.52
CA ARG A 90 -5.64 6.74 -9.81
C ARG A 90 -4.74 7.30 -8.71
N GLN A 91 -4.04 6.47 -7.94
CA GLN A 91 -3.16 6.97 -6.87
C GLN A 91 -1.98 7.78 -7.43
N VAL A 92 -1.50 7.45 -8.63
CA VAL A 92 -0.51 8.29 -9.32
C VAL A 92 -1.12 9.61 -9.76
N CYS A 93 -2.37 9.59 -10.26
CA CYS A 93 -3.10 10.82 -10.59
C CYS A 93 -3.29 11.71 -9.36
N ASP A 94 -3.62 11.14 -8.20
CA ASP A 94 -3.78 11.89 -6.95
C ASP A 94 -2.47 12.60 -6.56
N MET A 95 -1.31 11.92 -6.67
CA MET A 95 0.01 12.53 -6.43
C MET A 95 0.30 13.66 -7.43
N VAL A 96 0.01 13.46 -8.72
CA VAL A 96 0.21 14.47 -9.77
C VAL A 96 -0.67 15.69 -9.51
N MET A 97 -1.93 15.50 -9.15
CA MET A 97 -2.86 16.60 -8.85
C MET A 97 -2.45 17.34 -7.59
N MET A 98 -2.03 16.62 -6.55
CA MET A 98 -1.50 17.20 -5.31
C MET A 98 -0.26 18.07 -5.58
N ALA A 99 0.71 17.56 -6.35
CA ALA A 99 1.91 18.30 -6.71
C ALA A 99 1.60 19.56 -7.53
N LYS A 100 0.66 19.47 -8.48
CA LYS A 100 0.22 20.62 -9.28
C LYS A 100 -0.51 21.68 -8.44
N HIS A 101 -1.33 21.24 -7.46
CA HIS A 101 -2.11 22.15 -6.64
C HIS A 101 -1.25 22.90 -5.63
N TYR A 102 -0.36 22.19 -4.94
CA TYR A 102 0.43 22.79 -3.86
C TYR A 102 1.81 23.29 -4.29
N THR A 103 2.26 22.98 -5.51
CA THR A 103 3.53 23.45 -6.10
C THR A 103 4.66 23.69 -5.08
N THR A 104 4.97 24.97 -4.78
CA THR A 104 6.05 25.38 -3.87
C THR A 104 5.77 25.17 -2.38
N ARG A 105 4.58 24.70 -2.00
CA ARG A 105 4.23 24.42 -0.59
C ARG A 105 4.66 23.03 -0.13
N ILE A 106 5.14 22.18 -1.06
CA ILE A 106 5.67 20.86 -0.76
C ILE A 106 7.19 20.97 -0.61
N ASP A 107 7.71 20.56 0.55
CA ASP A 107 9.14 20.42 0.77
C ASP A 107 9.61 19.08 0.19
N TRP A 108 9.99 19.11 -1.08
CA TRP A 108 10.48 17.92 -1.78
C TRP A 108 11.79 17.39 -1.24
N ARG A 109 12.62 18.26 -0.66
CA ARG A 109 13.90 17.85 -0.07
C ARG A 109 13.65 16.95 1.15
N GLU A 110 12.75 17.39 2.05
CA GLU A 110 12.36 16.56 3.21
C GLU A 110 11.80 15.21 2.77
N ILE A 111 10.92 15.19 1.75
CA ILE A 111 10.36 13.95 1.22
C ILE A 111 11.45 13.04 0.66
N GLN A 112 12.37 13.58 -0.16
CA GLN A 112 13.43 12.79 -0.78
C GLN A 112 14.40 12.21 0.25
N ASP A 113 14.76 12.97 1.28
CA ASP A 113 15.61 12.49 2.37
C ASP A 113 14.95 11.31 3.11
N LYS A 114 13.64 11.39 3.40
CA LYS A 114 12.86 10.30 4.00
C LYS A 114 12.77 9.09 3.08
N LEU A 115 12.48 9.29 1.80
CA LEU A 115 12.38 8.20 0.82
C LEU A 115 13.69 7.44 0.67
N ALA A 116 14.82 8.14 0.65
CA ALA A 116 16.15 7.53 0.59
C ALA A 116 16.44 6.67 1.84
N GLN A 117 16.13 7.18 3.03
CA GLN A 117 16.29 6.42 4.29
C GLN A 117 15.41 5.15 4.31
N LEU A 118 14.23 5.21 3.73
CA LEU A 118 13.27 4.10 3.67
C LEU A 118 13.47 3.18 2.46
N ARG A 119 14.45 3.45 1.57
CA ARG A 119 14.68 2.72 0.32
C ARG A 119 13.45 2.75 -0.61
N MET A 120 12.74 3.86 -0.62
CA MET A 120 11.54 4.10 -1.44
C MET A 120 11.78 5.12 -2.57
N ASP A 121 12.97 5.66 -2.67
CA ASP A 121 13.38 6.67 -3.65
C ASP A 121 13.21 6.19 -5.09
N THR A 122 13.74 5.00 -5.43
CA THR A 122 13.62 4.41 -6.76
C THR A 122 12.16 4.07 -7.10
N PHE A 123 11.38 3.59 -6.13
CA PHE A 123 9.95 3.35 -6.30
C PHE A 123 9.20 4.65 -6.63
N PHE A 124 9.45 5.72 -5.87
CA PHE A 124 8.80 7.02 -6.16
C PHE A 124 9.28 7.62 -7.48
N SER A 125 10.56 7.50 -7.83
CA SER A 125 11.07 7.95 -9.12
C SER A 125 10.37 7.26 -10.30
N ALA A 126 10.05 5.96 -10.17
CA ALA A 126 9.26 5.26 -11.17
C ALA A 126 7.84 5.83 -11.29
N LEU A 127 7.17 6.14 -10.17
CA LEU A 127 5.85 6.79 -10.15
C LEU A 127 5.91 8.20 -10.74
N ALA A 128 6.91 8.98 -10.39
CA ALA A 128 7.14 10.32 -10.94
C ALA A 128 7.35 10.26 -12.46
N LYS A 129 8.12 9.30 -12.95
CA LYS A 129 8.31 9.07 -14.38
C LYS A 129 7.00 8.70 -15.09
N ILE A 130 6.19 7.84 -14.50
CA ILE A 130 4.83 7.55 -15.01
C ILE A 130 4.00 8.83 -15.06
N GLY A 131 4.01 9.64 -14.01
CA GLY A 131 3.31 10.93 -13.97
C GLY A 131 3.74 11.87 -15.09
N ARG A 132 5.03 11.92 -15.41
CA ARG A 132 5.59 12.75 -16.48
C ARG A 132 5.23 12.24 -17.87
N GLU A 133 5.49 10.97 -18.14
CA GLU A 133 5.41 10.42 -19.49
C GLU A 133 3.97 10.13 -19.92
N TYR A 134 3.10 9.75 -18.99
CA TYR A 134 1.74 9.28 -19.30
C TYR A 134 0.63 10.18 -18.77
N LEU A 135 0.89 11.03 -17.76
CA LEU A 135 -0.12 11.89 -17.14
C LEU A 135 0.16 13.39 -17.32
N GLY A 136 1.17 13.73 -18.12
CA GLY A 136 1.49 15.13 -18.47
C GLY A 136 1.88 15.99 -17.26
N CYS A 137 2.56 15.40 -16.27
CA CYS A 137 3.08 16.15 -15.12
C CYS A 137 4.44 16.77 -15.46
N SER A 138 4.55 18.10 -15.35
CA SER A 138 5.84 18.81 -15.37
C SER A 138 6.33 18.95 -13.94
N TRP A 139 7.07 17.97 -13.44
CA TRP A 139 7.54 17.93 -12.04
C TRP A 139 8.43 19.12 -11.68
N GLU A 140 9.21 19.62 -12.64
CA GLU A 140 10.08 20.80 -12.45
C GLU A 140 9.27 22.05 -12.05
N LYS A 141 8.04 22.17 -12.55
CA LYS A 141 7.12 23.25 -12.18
C LYS A 141 6.57 23.10 -10.77
N THR A 142 6.66 21.92 -10.19
CA THR A 142 6.22 21.63 -8.81
C THR A 142 7.35 21.77 -7.79
N GLY A 143 8.59 22.03 -8.26
CA GLY A 143 9.79 22.06 -7.42
C GLY A 143 10.43 20.70 -7.15
N TYR A 144 9.85 19.62 -7.67
CA TYR A 144 10.47 18.30 -7.57
C TYR A 144 11.60 18.15 -8.59
N VAL A 145 12.77 17.79 -8.09
CA VAL A 145 13.93 17.44 -8.92
C VAL A 145 14.27 15.99 -8.64
N ASP A 146 14.11 15.16 -9.65
CA ASP A 146 14.47 13.75 -9.56
C ASP A 146 15.92 13.54 -9.97
N TYR A 147 16.77 13.16 -9.07
CA TYR A 147 18.19 12.89 -9.33
C TYR A 147 18.45 11.49 -9.91
N THR A 148 17.42 10.63 -9.95
CA THR A 148 17.53 9.21 -10.43
C THR A 148 16.92 9.01 -11.82
N GLN A 149 16.35 10.06 -12.42
CA GLN A 149 15.40 10.02 -13.54
C GLN A 149 15.83 9.24 -14.79
N GLU A 150 17.10 9.30 -15.16
CA GLU A 150 17.51 8.75 -16.46
C GLU A 150 17.62 7.22 -16.47
N SER A 151 17.76 6.58 -15.30
CA SER A 151 18.04 5.14 -15.19
C SER A 151 16.82 4.29 -14.82
N VAL A 152 15.75 4.86 -14.28
CA VAL A 152 14.60 4.10 -13.80
C VAL A 152 13.68 3.68 -14.95
N ASP A 153 13.55 2.37 -15.17
CA ASP A 153 12.54 1.80 -16.05
C ASP A 153 11.20 1.69 -15.32
N CYS A 154 10.25 2.58 -15.66
CA CYS A 154 8.93 2.63 -15.04
C CYS A 154 7.90 1.67 -15.68
N MET A 155 8.22 1.09 -16.85
CA MET A 155 7.27 0.27 -17.61
C MET A 155 6.73 -0.93 -16.83
N PRO A 156 7.55 -1.73 -16.12
CA PRO A 156 7.00 -2.86 -15.37
C PRO A 156 6.04 -2.45 -14.26
N LEU A 157 6.28 -1.30 -13.60
CA LEU A 157 5.34 -0.75 -12.62
C LEU A 157 4.06 -0.24 -13.27
N LEU A 158 4.17 0.44 -14.41
CA LEU A 158 2.99 0.90 -15.17
C LEU A 158 2.11 -0.28 -15.58
N VAL A 159 2.70 -1.36 -16.07
CA VAL A 159 1.95 -2.59 -16.42
C VAL A 159 1.23 -3.15 -15.20
N ASP A 160 1.92 -3.26 -14.04
CA ASP A 160 1.32 -3.75 -12.78
C ASP A 160 0.15 -2.86 -12.33
N LEU A 161 0.27 -1.53 -12.47
CA LEU A 161 -0.78 -0.56 -12.15
C LEU A 161 -1.99 -0.71 -13.08
N LEU A 162 -1.78 -0.88 -14.37
CA LEU A 162 -2.85 -1.05 -15.35
C LEU A 162 -3.58 -2.39 -15.20
N GLU A 163 -2.85 -3.47 -14.92
CA GLU A 163 -3.42 -4.77 -14.57
C GLU A 163 -4.27 -4.70 -13.27
N GLY A 164 -3.94 -3.79 -12.35
CA GLY A 164 -4.73 -3.50 -11.14
C GLY A 164 -6.00 -2.70 -11.41
N GLY A 165 -6.16 -2.14 -12.61
CA GLY A 165 -7.27 -1.25 -12.98
C GLY A 165 -7.21 0.12 -12.31
N VAL A 166 -8.31 0.88 -12.41
CA VAL A 166 -8.34 2.28 -11.93
C VAL A 166 -8.16 2.37 -10.40
N TYR A 167 -8.75 1.46 -9.68
CA TYR A 167 -8.79 1.47 -8.20
C TYR A 167 -7.86 0.44 -7.54
N GLY A 168 -7.05 -0.29 -8.33
CA GLY A 168 -6.28 -1.40 -7.79
C GLY A 168 -7.16 -2.61 -7.46
N GLY A 169 -8.23 -2.82 -8.25
CA GLY A 169 -9.15 -3.95 -8.12
C GLY A 169 -8.35 -5.26 -8.17
N SER A 170 -8.17 -5.87 -7.00
CA SER A 170 -7.36 -7.07 -6.89
C SER A 170 -8.20 -8.28 -7.29
N THR A 171 -7.74 -8.99 -8.31
CA THR A 171 -8.19 -10.37 -8.53
C THR A 171 -7.86 -11.20 -7.28
N MET A 172 -8.59 -12.30 -7.05
CA MET A 172 -8.26 -13.20 -5.94
C MET A 172 -6.80 -13.67 -6.00
N ALA A 173 -6.27 -13.91 -7.21
CA ALA A 173 -4.88 -14.29 -7.42
C ALA A 173 -3.89 -13.22 -6.93
N ARG A 174 -4.15 -11.91 -7.18
CA ARG A 174 -3.33 -10.80 -6.67
C ARG A 174 -3.40 -10.68 -5.14
N ARG A 175 -4.59 -10.83 -4.55
CA ARG A 175 -4.74 -10.85 -3.08
C ARG A 175 -3.96 -11.98 -2.43
N HIS A 176 -3.98 -13.16 -3.05
CA HIS A 176 -3.24 -14.30 -2.56
C HIS A 176 -1.73 -14.15 -2.69
N SER A 177 -1.25 -13.43 -3.73
CA SER A 177 0.16 -13.13 -3.91
C SER A 177 0.72 -12.13 -2.88
N ALA A 178 -0.15 -11.35 -2.20
CA ALA A 178 0.25 -10.33 -1.24
C ALA A 178 1.16 -10.87 -0.11
N ASN A 179 0.91 -12.10 0.36
CA ASN A 179 1.77 -12.70 1.39
C ASN A 179 3.22 -12.88 0.94
N MET A 180 3.45 -13.13 -0.35
CA MET A 180 4.80 -13.28 -0.90
C MET A 180 5.55 -11.94 -0.90
N THR A 181 4.88 -10.87 -1.34
CA THR A 181 5.48 -9.53 -1.38
C THR A 181 5.72 -8.97 0.03
N LEU A 182 4.77 -9.12 0.94
CA LEU A 182 4.91 -8.71 2.34
C LEU A 182 6.05 -9.44 3.05
N GLU A 183 6.14 -10.75 2.85
CA GLU A 183 7.20 -11.55 3.45
C GLU A 183 8.57 -11.22 2.87
N ALA A 184 8.66 -10.97 1.55
CA ALA A 184 9.88 -10.52 0.91
C ALA A 184 10.33 -9.16 1.46
N ALA A 185 9.40 -8.20 1.63
CA ALA A 185 9.69 -6.89 2.20
C ALA A 185 10.13 -6.97 3.69
N ARG A 186 9.52 -7.85 4.48
CA ARG A 186 9.90 -8.05 5.89
C ARG A 186 11.32 -8.61 6.05
N ARG A 187 11.73 -9.50 5.17
CA ARG A 187 13.01 -10.22 5.30
C ARG A 187 14.16 -9.55 4.57
N GLY A 188 13.89 -8.65 3.63
CA GLY A 188 14.93 -8.01 2.80
C GLY A 188 15.76 -8.99 1.97
N LYS A 189 15.33 -10.25 1.82
CA LYS A 189 16.08 -11.34 1.17
C LYS A 189 15.21 -12.13 0.21
N LYS A 190 15.88 -12.90 -0.66
CA LYS A 190 15.26 -13.81 -1.65
C LYS A 190 14.11 -14.60 -1.05
N ALA A 191 12.97 -14.62 -1.76
CA ALA A 191 11.87 -15.54 -1.46
C ALA A 191 12.42 -16.98 -1.47
N THR A 192 12.49 -17.61 -0.31
CA THR A 192 12.92 -19.01 -0.16
C THR A 192 11.70 -19.93 -0.22
N ALA A 193 11.90 -21.22 -0.41
CA ALA A 193 10.82 -22.23 -0.32
C ALA A 193 9.97 -22.08 0.95
N SER A 194 10.57 -21.58 2.04
CA SER A 194 9.88 -21.21 3.29
C SER A 194 8.84 -20.11 3.10
N SER A 195 9.01 -19.16 2.16
CA SER A 195 8.02 -18.10 1.91
C SER A 195 6.81 -18.61 1.14
N VAL A 196 7.00 -19.60 0.27
CA VAL A 196 5.89 -20.29 -0.41
C VAL A 196 5.05 -21.07 0.62
N TRP A 197 5.70 -21.74 1.58
CA TRP A 197 5.00 -22.42 2.68
C TRP A 197 4.22 -21.45 3.56
N SER A 198 4.78 -20.32 3.96
CA SER A 198 4.07 -19.31 4.76
C SER A 198 2.92 -18.65 4.01
N SER A 199 3.02 -18.55 2.68
CA SER A 199 1.92 -18.07 1.82
C SER A 199 0.79 -19.08 1.70
N LEU A 200 1.09 -20.37 1.60
CA LEU A 200 0.08 -21.45 1.54
C LEU A 200 -0.54 -21.71 2.91
N PHE A 201 0.25 -21.61 3.97
CA PHE A 201 -0.14 -21.92 5.36
C PHE A 201 0.12 -20.70 6.28
N PRO A 202 -0.61 -19.60 6.11
CA PRO A 202 -0.40 -18.39 6.91
C PRO A 202 -0.78 -18.62 8.36
N GLY A 203 -0.16 -17.83 9.26
CA GLY A 203 -0.38 -17.93 10.69
C GLY A 203 -1.79 -17.54 11.14
N VAL A 204 -2.10 -17.84 12.40
CA VAL A 204 -3.43 -17.58 13.02
C VAL A 204 -3.82 -16.11 12.91
N SER A 205 -2.89 -15.18 13.12
CA SER A 205 -3.17 -13.73 13.08
C SER A 205 -3.73 -13.28 11.74
N TYR A 206 -3.17 -13.77 10.64
CA TYR A 206 -3.67 -13.49 9.30
C TYR A 206 -5.03 -14.16 9.04
N MET A 207 -5.15 -15.45 9.45
CA MET A 207 -6.35 -16.24 9.19
C MET A 207 -7.56 -15.79 9.98
N LYS A 208 -7.39 -15.17 11.15
CA LYS A 208 -8.48 -14.59 11.95
C LYS A 208 -9.26 -13.51 11.21
N GLY A 209 -8.61 -12.72 10.35
CA GLY A 209 -9.26 -11.71 9.52
C GLY A 209 -10.22 -12.31 8.48
N HIS A 210 -9.95 -13.54 8.01
CA HIS A 210 -10.78 -14.23 7.01
C HIS A 210 -11.77 -15.22 7.63
N TYR A 211 -11.41 -15.82 8.77
CA TYR A 211 -12.20 -16.84 9.45
C TYR A 211 -12.40 -16.45 10.92
N VAL A 212 -13.45 -15.68 11.20
CA VAL A 212 -13.75 -15.10 12.52
C VAL A 212 -13.79 -16.15 13.63
N TRP A 213 -14.21 -17.39 13.31
CA TRP A 213 -14.24 -18.49 14.27
C TRP A 213 -12.86 -18.90 14.80
N LEU A 214 -11.76 -18.57 14.09
CA LEU A 214 -10.40 -18.76 14.60
C LEU A 214 -10.05 -17.85 15.80
N CYS A 215 -10.79 -16.77 16.02
CA CYS A 215 -10.64 -15.97 17.23
C CYS A 215 -11.00 -16.79 18.48
N LYS A 216 -12.01 -17.67 18.35
CA LYS A 216 -12.50 -18.52 19.45
C LYS A 216 -11.80 -19.89 19.49
N TYR A 217 -11.42 -20.43 18.33
CA TYR A 217 -10.86 -21.77 18.19
C TYR A 217 -9.56 -21.76 17.35
N PRO A 218 -8.43 -21.21 17.87
CA PRO A 218 -7.18 -21.08 17.10
C PRO A 218 -6.57 -22.42 16.65
N TRP A 219 -6.87 -23.49 17.36
CA TRP A 219 -6.41 -24.87 17.05
C TRP A 219 -7.04 -25.46 15.78
N LEU A 220 -8.12 -24.86 15.27
CA LEU A 220 -8.74 -25.24 14.00
C LEU A 220 -8.03 -24.61 12.77
N LEU A 221 -6.87 -24.00 12.96
CA LEU A 221 -6.07 -23.41 11.87
C LEU A 221 -5.86 -24.38 10.69
N PRO A 222 -5.57 -25.69 10.88
CA PRO A 222 -5.46 -26.63 9.76
C PRO A 222 -6.75 -26.75 8.92
N ALA A 223 -7.92 -26.70 9.55
CA ALA A 223 -9.19 -26.72 8.83
C ALA A 223 -9.38 -25.44 7.98
N ALA A 224 -8.98 -24.30 8.50
CA ALA A 224 -9.00 -23.04 7.73
C ALA A 224 -8.05 -23.10 6.52
N TRP A 225 -6.88 -23.72 6.63
CA TRP A 225 -5.98 -23.95 5.50
C TRP A 225 -6.63 -24.85 4.43
N VAL A 226 -7.27 -25.92 4.84
CA VAL A 226 -7.99 -26.82 3.92
C VAL A 226 -9.10 -26.07 3.20
N MET A 227 -9.95 -25.31 3.92
CA MET A 227 -11.01 -24.49 3.31
C MET A 227 -10.45 -23.48 2.31
N ARG A 228 -9.34 -22.83 2.66
CA ARG A 228 -8.64 -21.89 1.78
C ARG A 228 -8.13 -22.57 0.51
N LEU A 229 -7.50 -23.74 0.62
CA LEU A 229 -7.01 -24.52 -0.52
C LEU A 229 -8.16 -25.00 -1.42
N PHE A 230 -9.30 -25.37 -0.87
CA PHE A 230 -10.50 -25.67 -1.66
C PHE A 230 -11.07 -24.45 -2.36
N GLY A 231 -11.07 -23.26 -1.70
CA GLY A 231 -11.41 -21.99 -2.34
C GLY A 231 -10.50 -21.71 -3.55
N TYR A 232 -9.19 -21.87 -3.40
CA TYR A 232 -8.23 -21.76 -4.52
C TYR A 232 -8.52 -22.70 -5.68
N ALA A 233 -8.88 -23.96 -5.36
CA ALA A 233 -9.16 -24.96 -6.39
C ALA A 233 -10.49 -24.66 -7.13
N ALA A 234 -11.48 -24.10 -6.44
CA ALA A 234 -12.76 -23.71 -7.01
C ALA A 234 -12.61 -22.47 -7.91
N ASP A 235 -11.88 -21.43 -7.45
CA ASP A 235 -11.63 -20.20 -8.23
C ASP A 235 -10.79 -20.48 -9.48
N ARG A 236 -9.88 -21.46 -9.42
CA ARG A 236 -9.04 -21.85 -10.57
C ARG A 236 -9.82 -22.45 -11.74
N LYS A 237 -11.04 -22.96 -11.50
CA LYS A 237 -11.92 -23.50 -12.55
C LYS A 237 -12.66 -22.43 -13.36
N HIS A 238 -12.67 -21.19 -12.84
CA HIS A 238 -13.43 -20.08 -13.43
C HIS A 238 -12.59 -18.99 -14.08
N THR A 239 -11.25 -19.04 -13.95
CA THR A 239 -10.35 -18.00 -14.49
C THR A 239 -9.19 -18.67 -15.23
N GLU A 240 -9.04 -18.38 -16.52
CA GLU A 240 -7.83 -18.65 -17.34
C GLU A 240 -6.66 -17.75 -16.95
N ASP A 241 -6.66 -17.18 -15.75
CA ASP A 241 -5.73 -16.17 -15.27
C ASP A 241 -4.46 -16.76 -14.63
N GLN A 242 -3.39 -15.98 -14.74
CA GLN A 242 -2.07 -16.27 -14.19
C GLN A 242 -2.13 -16.82 -12.76
N SER A 243 -1.30 -17.80 -12.45
CA SER A 243 -1.26 -18.40 -11.11
C SER A 243 -0.84 -17.37 -10.06
N SER A 244 -1.42 -17.42 -8.84
CA SER A 244 -1.03 -16.53 -7.73
C SER A 244 0.47 -16.53 -7.44
N LEU A 245 1.15 -17.66 -7.70
CA LEU A 245 2.60 -17.80 -7.55
C LEU A 245 3.36 -17.01 -8.63
N GLU A 246 2.88 -17.02 -9.86
CA GLU A 246 3.49 -16.27 -10.96
C GLU A 246 3.36 -14.76 -10.74
N ILE A 247 2.16 -14.30 -10.37
CA ILE A 247 1.91 -12.91 -9.99
C ILE A 247 2.80 -12.52 -8.80
N GLY A 248 2.87 -13.35 -7.76
CA GLY A 248 3.70 -13.11 -6.59
C GLY A 248 5.19 -12.99 -6.93
N ASN A 249 5.72 -13.88 -7.75
CA ASN A 249 7.10 -13.83 -8.20
C ASN A 249 7.40 -12.57 -9.02
N LYS A 250 6.53 -12.24 -10.00
CA LYS A 250 6.64 -11.02 -10.80
C LYS A 250 6.69 -9.77 -9.91
N ARG A 251 5.83 -9.70 -8.88
CA ARG A 251 5.78 -8.55 -7.98
C ARG A 251 6.96 -8.50 -6.99
N VAL A 252 7.49 -9.63 -6.55
CA VAL A 252 8.74 -9.69 -5.78
C VAL A 252 9.94 -9.22 -6.65
N GLU A 253 9.95 -9.52 -7.94
CA GLU A 253 10.94 -8.97 -8.86
C GLU A 253 10.84 -7.45 -9.01
N LEU A 254 9.61 -6.88 -9.00
CA LEU A 254 9.42 -5.44 -8.98
C LEU A 254 10.00 -4.80 -7.70
N LEU A 255 9.84 -5.44 -6.53
CA LEU A 255 10.44 -4.94 -5.29
C LEU A 255 11.97 -4.86 -5.40
N ARG A 256 12.61 -5.86 -6.03
CA ARG A 256 14.06 -5.84 -6.29
C ARG A 256 14.44 -4.77 -7.31
N LYS A 257 13.69 -4.70 -8.42
CA LYS A 257 13.95 -3.72 -9.49
C LYS A 257 13.91 -2.28 -8.97
N TYR A 258 13.04 -1.99 -8.02
CA TYR A 258 12.94 -0.66 -7.40
C TYR A 258 13.69 -0.55 -6.07
N HIS A 259 14.65 -1.44 -5.82
CA HIS A 259 15.57 -1.43 -4.68
C HIS A 259 14.89 -1.43 -3.30
N VAL A 260 13.63 -1.82 -3.22
CA VAL A 260 12.89 -1.95 -1.96
C VAL A 260 13.46 -3.10 -1.13
N ILE A 261 13.90 -4.15 -1.81
CA ILE A 261 14.59 -5.31 -1.22
C ILE A 261 15.85 -5.64 -2.04
N ASP A 262 16.77 -6.37 -1.42
CA ASP A 262 18.03 -6.82 -2.06
C ASP A 262 17.81 -7.93 -3.09
#